data_c5a46faf2e4a97f713b44b7e3e1289e3
#
_entry.id   c5a46faf2e4a97f713b44b7e3e1289e3
#
_cell.length_a   1.000
_cell.length_b   1.000
_cell.length_c   1.000
_cell.angle_alpha   90.00
_cell.angle_beta   90.00
_cell.angle_gamma   90.00
#
_symmetry.space_group_name_H-M   'P 1'
#
loop_
_entity.id
_entity.type
_entity.pdbx_description
1 polymer ?
#
loop_
_entity_poly.entity_id
_entity_poly.type
_entity_poly.pdbx_seq_one_letter_code
_entity_poly.pdbx_strand_id
1 'polypeptide(L)'
;MSILVTGGTGAVGRPLVDGLLARGAAVRVVTRFGGSSSVPPGVETVSADVSDVADGSPCRDGLFDDVEAVFVFPVEGGVEKFVSRAVGAGVRRFVVLSSLAAAVEFPRDRGSASATHHLAIENAVTSRVADWTILRPGTFANNLRAWAPMIRNGGVVRAPYVRSAQAPIHEADIADAAAAALTEDGHARAIHPLTGPQSLTKTEQVAAIAAGTGVDAAVEEIGPETFRAQAERFMPAPIVSMLLDYWSDTVTRPDEVRSGVRDLTGQPGRTLERWARDHRDEFVGATASS
;
A
#
# COMPACT_ATOMS: atom_id res chain seq x y z
N MET A 1 -23.33 -8.79 3.55
CA MET A 1 -22.61 -7.63 2.99
C MET A 1 -21.69 -8.12 1.90
N SER A 2 -21.84 -7.59 0.69
CA SER A 2 -20.99 -7.88 -0.46
C SER A 2 -20.03 -6.71 -0.70
N ILE A 3 -18.75 -7.01 -0.86
CA ILE A 3 -17.67 -6.02 -0.94
C ILE A 3 -16.89 -6.22 -2.23
N LEU A 4 -16.77 -5.17 -3.02
CA LEU A 4 -15.92 -5.14 -4.20
C LEU A 4 -14.52 -4.65 -3.84
N VAL A 5 -13.49 -5.41 -4.20
CA VAL A 5 -12.09 -5.07 -3.95
C VAL A 5 -11.38 -4.84 -5.28
N THR A 6 -10.95 -3.62 -5.53
CA THR A 6 -10.02 -3.32 -6.63
C THR A 6 -8.58 -3.58 -6.18
N GLY A 7 -7.71 -4.06 -7.06
CA GLY A 7 -6.34 -4.42 -6.68
C GLY A 7 -6.21 -5.62 -5.75
N GLY A 8 -7.23 -6.50 -5.69
CA GLY A 8 -7.33 -7.63 -4.75
C GLY A 8 -6.24 -8.70 -4.86
N THR A 9 -5.42 -8.68 -5.91
CA THR A 9 -4.28 -9.59 -6.11
C THR A 9 -2.94 -8.99 -5.67
N GLY A 10 -2.94 -7.70 -5.29
CA GLY A 10 -1.74 -6.98 -4.85
C GLY A 10 -1.36 -7.23 -3.40
N ALA A 11 -0.26 -6.62 -2.96
CA ALA A 11 0.31 -6.79 -1.62
C ALA A 11 -0.67 -6.43 -0.48
N VAL A 12 -1.46 -5.37 -0.66
CA VAL A 12 -2.51 -4.98 0.31
C VAL A 12 -3.81 -5.72 0.04
N GLY A 13 -4.18 -5.88 -1.25
CA GLY A 13 -5.48 -6.45 -1.63
C GLY A 13 -5.63 -7.92 -1.25
N ARG A 14 -4.56 -8.72 -1.36
CA ARG A 14 -4.61 -10.15 -1.00
C ARG A 14 -4.94 -10.36 0.47
N PRO A 15 -4.18 -9.82 1.45
CA PRO A 15 -4.54 -9.95 2.86
C PRO A 15 -5.87 -9.26 3.20
N LEU A 16 -6.29 -8.20 2.48
CA LEU A 16 -7.61 -7.62 2.65
C LEU A 16 -8.71 -8.61 2.28
N VAL A 17 -8.61 -9.30 1.15
CA VAL A 17 -9.57 -10.34 0.74
C VAL A 17 -9.67 -11.42 1.80
N ASP A 18 -8.52 -11.94 2.28
CA ASP A 18 -8.49 -12.97 3.33
C ASP A 18 -9.15 -12.46 4.63
N GLY A 19 -8.86 -11.22 5.04
CA GLY A 19 -9.44 -10.60 6.22
C GLY A 19 -10.95 -10.36 6.12
N LEU A 20 -11.47 -10.02 4.96
CA LEU A 20 -12.90 -9.84 4.70
C LEU A 20 -13.65 -11.19 4.72
N LEU A 21 -13.07 -12.22 4.09
CA LEU A 21 -13.63 -13.58 4.15
C LEU A 21 -13.70 -14.11 5.59
N ALA A 22 -12.66 -13.88 6.39
CA ALA A 22 -12.65 -14.26 7.81
C ALA A 22 -13.73 -13.55 8.62
N ARG A 23 -14.20 -12.37 8.19
CA ARG A 23 -15.33 -11.63 8.77
C ARG A 23 -16.69 -12.05 8.21
N GLY A 24 -16.72 -13.04 7.31
CA GLY A 24 -17.95 -13.54 6.72
C GLY A 24 -18.53 -12.65 5.61
N ALA A 25 -17.76 -11.73 5.06
CA ALA A 25 -18.19 -10.92 3.92
C ALA A 25 -18.14 -11.72 2.62
N ALA A 26 -19.10 -11.49 1.72
CA ALA A 26 -18.98 -11.92 0.33
C ALA A 26 -18.03 -10.97 -0.39
N VAL A 27 -17.02 -11.51 -1.07
CA VAL A 27 -15.99 -10.67 -1.70
C VAL A 27 -15.99 -10.91 -3.22
N ARG A 28 -16.01 -9.81 -3.95
CA ARG A 28 -15.81 -9.75 -5.40
C ARG A 28 -14.51 -9.00 -5.68
N VAL A 29 -13.61 -9.59 -6.46
CA VAL A 29 -12.31 -8.99 -6.81
C VAL A 29 -12.29 -8.57 -8.27
N VAL A 30 -11.90 -7.32 -8.51
CA VAL A 30 -11.61 -6.83 -9.87
C VAL A 30 -10.15 -7.09 -10.21
N THR A 31 -9.92 -7.77 -11.32
CA THR A 31 -8.57 -8.05 -11.85
C THR A 31 -8.50 -7.62 -13.32
N ARG A 32 -7.36 -7.09 -13.75
CA ARG A 32 -7.11 -6.75 -15.18
C ARG A 32 -6.94 -7.99 -16.05
N PHE A 33 -6.38 -9.04 -15.49
CA PHE A 33 -6.12 -10.30 -16.18
C PHE A 33 -6.89 -11.40 -15.45
N GLY A 34 -7.85 -12.01 -16.11
CA GLY A 34 -8.77 -13.02 -15.56
C GLY A 34 -8.10 -14.27 -14.98
N GLY A 35 -7.10 -14.13 -14.12
CA GLY A 35 -6.36 -15.19 -13.46
C GLY A 35 -6.88 -15.46 -12.06
N SER A 36 -7.66 -16.53 -11.88
CA SER A 36 -8.17 -16.96 -10.58
C SER A 36 -7.09 -17.55 -9.65
N SER A 37 -5.87 -17.80 -10.13
CA SER A 37 -4.83 -18.52 -9.37
C SER A 37 -4.25 -17.75 -8.18
N SER A 38 -4.45 -16.44 -8.13
CA SER A 38 -3.96 -15.58 -7.04
C SER A 38 -5.04 -15.12 -6.06
N VAL A 39 -6.27 -15.63 -6.21
CA VAL A 39 -7.42 -15.29 -5.37
C VAL A 39 -7.88 -16.55 -4.64
N PRO A 40 -8.29 -16.50 -3.35
CA PRO A 40 -8.77 -17.65 -2.62
C PRO A 40 -9.94 -18.36 -3.31
N PRO A 41 -10.09 -19.68 -3.16
CA PRO A 41 -11.26 -20.42 -3.65
C PRO A 41 -12.56 -19.81 -3.11
N GLY A 42 -13.58 -19.71 -3.98
CA GLY A 42 -14.90 -19.17 -3.60
C GLY A 42 -15.04 -17.65 -3.69
N VAL A 43 -13.96 -16.94 -4.01
CA VAL A 43 -14.05 -15.49 -4.29
C VAL A 43 -14.44 -15.25 -5.73
N GLU A 44 -15.47 -14.45 -5.94
CA GLU A 44 -15.88 -14.04 -7.28
C GLU A 44 -14.84 -13.11 -7.91
N THR A 45 -14.39 -13.44 -9.10
CA THR A 45 -13.44 -12.59 -9.85
C THR A 45 -14.09 -12.04 -11.11
N VAL A 46 -13.95 -10.73 -11.29
CA VAL A 46 -14.42 -10.04 -12.50
C VAL A 46 -13.22 -9.45 -13.22
N SER A 47 -13.05 -9.81 -14.50
CA SER A 47 -12.02 -9.20 -15.34
C SER A 47 -12.52 -7.84 -15.81
N ALA A 48 -11.94 -6.78 -15.29
CA ALA A 48 -12.20 -5.41 -15.70
C ALA A 48 -10.98 -4.53 -15.39
N ASP A 49 -10.76 -3.49 -16.19
CA ASP A 49 -9.80 -2.44 -15.85
C ASP A 49 -10.56 -1.23 -15.30
N VAL A 50 -10.20 -0.81 -14.10
CA VAL A 50 -10.81 0.38 -13.47
C VAL A 50 -10.48 1.65 -14.27
N SER A 51 -9.33 1.69 -14.97
CA SER A 51 -8.96 2.79 -15.85
C SER A 51 -9.76 2.83 -17.15
N ASP A 52 -10.23 1.68 -17.63
CA ASP A 52 -10.97 1.50 -18.87
C ASP A 52 -12.51 1.61 -18.69
N VAL A 53 -12.99 2.01 -17.53
CA VAL A 53 -14.41 2.34 -17.30
C VAL A 53 -14.83 3.60 -18.11
N ALA A 54 -14.08 3.89 -19.19
CA ALA A 54 -14.38 4.89 -20.19
C ALA A 54 -15.64 4.55 -21.00
N ASP A 55 -16.27 5.57 -21.58
CA ASP A 55 -17.53 5.52 -22.30
C ASP A 55 -17.63 4.34 -23.27
N GLY A 56 -18.65 3.49 -23.06
CA GLY A 56 -19.03 2.43 -24.00
C GLY A 56 -18.27 1.11 -23.86
N SER A 57 -17.23 1.00 -23.04
CA SER A 57 -16.69 -0.29 -22.67
C SER A 57 -17.67 -0.99 -21.73
N PRO A 58 -18.11 -2.23 -21.98
CA PRO A 58 -18.91 -2.95 -21.02
C PRO A 58 -18.01 -3.23 -19.79
N CYS A 59 -18.00 -2.31 -18.83
CA CYS A 59 -17.86 -2.75 -17.46
C CYS A 59 -18.94 -3.82 -17.33
N ARG A 60 -18.54 -5.08 -17.20
CA ARG A 60 -19.49 -6.19 -17.35
C ARG A 60 -20.76 -5.86 -16.61
N ASP A 61 -21.90 -5.99 -17.31
CA ASP A 61 -23.20 -5.93 -16.67
C ASP A 61 -23.12 -6.77 -15.41
N GLY A 62 -23.46 -6.19 -14.25
CA GLY A 62 -23.42 -6.88 -12.97
C GLY A 62 -22.16 -6.68 -12.11
N LEU A 63 -21.17 -5.84 -12.50
CA LEU A 63 -19.98 -5.60 -11.64
C LEU A 63 -20.36 -5.13 -10.23
N PHE A 64 -21.38 -4.29 -10.11
CA PHE A 64 -21.84 -3.71 -8.86
C PHE A 64 -23.14 -4.35 -8.32
N ASP A 65 -23.64 -5.43 -8.94
CA ASP A 65 -24.85 -6.10 -8.46
C ASP A 65 -24.65 -6.59 -7.02
N ASP A 66 -25.57 -6.23 -6.14
CA ASP A 66 -25.55 -6.56 -4.71
C ASP A 66 -24.33 -6.05 -3.94
N VAL A 67 -23.49 -5.17 -4.53
CA VAL A 67 -22.33 -4.59 -3.85
C VAL A 67 -22.76 -3.45 -2.93
N GLU A 68 -22.42 -3.56 -1.65
CA GLU A 68 -22.72 -2.56 -0.62
C GLU A 68 -21.55 -1.62 -0.35
N ALA A 69 -20.31 -2.15 -0.46
CA ALA A 69 -19.08 -1.40 -0.20
C ALA A 69 -17.99 -1.69 -1.23
N VAL A 70 -17.09 -0.71 -1.42
CA VAL A 70 -15.96 -0.82 -2.36
C VAL A 70 -14.67 -0.41 -1.68
N PHE A 71 -13.63 -1.24 -1.85
CA PHE A 71 -12.25 -0.82 -1.63
C PHE A 71 -11.65 -0.30 -2.93
N VAL A 72 -11.22 0.96 -2.91
CA VAL A 72 -10.63 1.64 -4.07
C VAL A 72 -9.12 1.65 -3.93
N PHE A 73 -8.44 0.80 -4.72
CA PHE A 73 -6.99 0.88 -4.91
C PHE A 73 -6.65 2.03 -5.88
N PRO A 74 -5.59 2.82 -5.61
CA PRO A 74 -5.21 3.92 -6.49
C PRO A 74 -4.73 3.39 -7.86
N VAL A 75 -5.43 3.81 -8.91
CA VAL A 75 -5.08 3.53 -10.30
C VAL A 75 -5.01 4.85 -11.08
N GLU A 76 -4.20 4.89 -12.13
CA GLU A 76 -4.15 6.05 -13.02
C GLU A 76 -5.39 6.08 -13.92
N GLY A 77 -6.15 7.17 -13.85
CA GLY A 77 -7.33 7.39 -14.67
C GLY A 77 -8.58 6.60 -14.23
N GLY A 78 -9.71 6.89 -14.81
CA GLY A 78 -10.97 6.13 -14.69
C GLY A 78 -11.69 6.18 -13.33
N VAL A 79 -11.05 6.57 -12.25
CA VAL A 79 -11.62 6.49 -10.88
C VAL A 79 -12.92 7.29 -10.75
N GLU A 80 -13.00 8.48 -11.31
CA GLU A 80 -14.25 9.28 -11.25
C GLU A 80 -15.44 8.56 -11.88
N LYS A 81 -15.24 7.96 -13.06
CA LYS A 81 -16.27 7.20 -13.76
C LYS A 81 -16.64 5.93 -13.01
N PHE A 82 -15.63 5.22 -12.50
CA PHE A 82 -15.83 4.04 -11.65
C PHE A 82 -16.70 4.37 -10.44
N VAL A 83 -16.34 5.42 -9.67
CA VAL A 83 -17.11 5.87 -8.51
C VAL A 83 -18.53 6.28 -8.89
N SER A 84 -18.70 7.06 -9.99
CA SER A 84 -20.02 7.47 -10.46
C SER A 84 -20.90 6.28 -10.80
N ARG A 85 -20.37 5.24 -11.45
CA ARG A 85 -21.11 4.01 -11.78
C ARG A 85 -21.45 3.20 -10.54
N ALA A 86 -20.50 3.05 -9.62
CA ALA A 86 -20.73 2.35 -8.35
C ALA A 86 -21.85 3.02 -7.54
N VAL A 87 -21.82 4.35 -7.43
CA VAL A 87 -22.88 5.13 -6.77
C VAL A 87 -24.23 4.99 -7.51
N GLY A 88 -24.23 5.06 -8.84
CA GLY A 88 -25.43 4.84 -9.67
C GLY A 88 -26.03 3.45 -9.51
N ALA A 89 -25.22 2.45 -9.21
CA ALA A 89 -25.64 1.07 -8.92
C ALA A 89 -26.08 0.86 -7.45
N GLY A 90 -25.97 1.87 -6.58
CA GLY A 90 -26.43 1.82 -5.20
C GLY A 90 -25.35 1.50 -4.16
N VAL A 91 -24.07 1.44 -4.54
CA VAL A 91 -22.95 1.30 -3.59
C VAL A 91 -22.91 2.51 -2.66
N ARG A 92 -22.78 2.28 -1.36
CA ARG A 92 -22.91 3.34 -0.35
C ARG A 92 -21.62 3.64 0.38
N ARG A 93 -20.78 2.61 0.68
CA ARG A 93 -19.55 2.74 1.46
C ARG A 93 -18.32 2.60 0.58
N PHE A 94 -17.39 3.55 0.70
CA PHE A 94 -16.13 3.54 -0.04
C PHE A 94 -14.94 3.70 0.91
N VAL A 95 -14.00 2.76 0.84
CA VAL A 95 -12.71 2.86 1.52
C VAL A 95 -11.63 3.05 0.48
N VAL A 96 -10.90 4.15 0.58
CA VAL A 96 -9.89 4.56 -0.41
C VAL A 96 -8.50 4.33 0.16
N LEU A 97 -7.66 3.62 -0.58
CA LEU A 97 -6.22 3.61 -0.34
C LEU A 97 -5.61 4.85 -0.98
N SER A 98 -5.13 5.76 -0.15
CA SER A 98 -4.47 6.99 -0.54
C SER A 98 -2.98 6.96 -0.13
N SER A 99 -2.40 8.10 0.19
CA SER A 99 -1.02 8.25 0.64
C SER A 99 -0.90 9.41 1.64
N LEU A 100 0.04 9.34 2.58
CA LEU A 100 0.40 10.47 3.44
C LEU A 100 0.82 11.72 2.64
N ALA A 101 1.36 11.55 1.44
CA ALA A 101 1.68 12.68 0.56
C ALA A 101 0.46 13.56 0.25
N ALA A 102 -0.75 12.99 0.23
CA ALA A 102 -2.00 13.74 0.02
C ALA A 102 -2.37 14.66 1.21
N ALA A 103 -1.74 14.51 2.36
CA ALA A 103 -1.91 15.45 3.48
C ALA A 103 -1.21 16.80 3.22
N VAL A 104 -0.24 16.83 2.32
CA VAL A 104 0.57 18.01 1.95
C VAL A 104 1.19 18.68 3.19
N GLU A 105 1.58 17.87 4.16
CA GLU A 105 2.14 18.34 5.43
C GLU A 105 3.55 18.93 5.25
N PHE A 106 4.30 18.41 4.28
CA PHE A 106 5.68 18.80 4.06
C PHE A 106 5.88 19.57 2.74
N PRO A 107 6.88 20.45 2.64
CA PRO A 107 7.18 21.16 1.38
C PRO A 107 7.40 20.23 0.19
N ARG A 108 7.98 19.04 0.40
CA ARG A 108 8.21 18.01 -0.63
C ARG A 108 6.92 17.43 -1.23
N ASP A 109 5.81 17.49 -0.48
CA ASP A 109 4.52 16.94 -0.95
C ASP A 109 3.79 17.91 -1.88
N ARG A 110 4.06 19.23 -1.73
CA ARG A 110 3.37 20.28 -2.48
C ARG A 110 3.63 20.16 -3.97
N GLY A 111 2.56 19.90 -4.73
CA GLY A 111 2.63 19.72 -6.18
C GLY A 111 3.37 18.47 -6.61
N SER A 112 3.71 17.54 -5.70
CA SER A 112 4.28 16.26 -6.07
C SER A 112 3.27 15.44 -6.89
N ALA A 113 3.78 14.61 -7.80
CA ALA A 113 2.94 13.70 -8.59
C ALA A 113 2.11 12.77 -7.69
N SER A 114 2.71 12.29 -6.59
CA SER A 114 2.01 11.45 -5.62
C SER A 114 0.86 12.18 -4.95
N ALA A 115 1.10 13.39 -4.39
CA ALA A 115 0.02 14.17 -3.75
C ALA A 115 -1.10 14.48 -4.74
N THR A 116 -0.75 14.94 -5.95
CA THR A 116 -1.73 15.30 -6.99
C THR A 116 -2.58 14.09 -7.38
N HIS A 117 -1.97 12.95 -7.61
CA HIS A 117 -2.66 11.72 -7.98
C HIS A 117 -3.62 11.25 -6.88
N HIS A 118 -3.15 11.14 -5.64
CA HIS A 118 -3.97 10.65 -4.54
C HIS A 118 -5.10 11.62 -4.17
N LEU A 119 -4.84 12.95 -4.18
CA LEU A 119 -5.90 13.95 -3.98
C LEU A 119 -6.99 13.89 -5.04
N ALA A 120 -6.65 13.63 -6.30
CA ALA A 120 -7.66 13.46 -7.36
C ALA A 120 -8.59 12.26 -7.07
N ILE A 121 -8.02 11.13 -6.59
CA ILE A 121 -8.80 9.95 -6.20
C ILE A 121 -9.68 10.24 -4.98
N GLU A 122 -9.12 10.87 -3.94
CA GLU A 122 -9.90 11.26 -2.76
C GLU A 122 -11.07 12.17 -3.14
N ASN A 123 -10.82 13.18 -3.96
CA ASN A 123 -11.85 14.11 -4.43
C ASN A 123 -12.94 13.42 -5.26
N ALA A 124 -12.58 12.45 -6.10
CA ALA A 124 -13.54 11.67 -6.88
C ALA A 124 -14.56 10.95 -6.00
N VAL A 125 -14.11 10.44 -4.85
CA VAL A 125 -14.98 9.74 -3.89
C VAL A 125 -15.69 10.73 -2.97
N THR A 126 -14.99 11.64 -2.30
CA THR A 126 -15.56 12.51 -1.26
C THR A 126 -16.61 13.48 -1.80
N SER A 127 -16.54 13.86 -3.08
CA SER A 127 -17.53 14.73 -3.73
C SER A 127 -18.86 14.03 -4.08
N ARG A 128 -18.90 12.70 -4.08
CA ARG A 128 -20.05 11.91 -4.57
C ARG A 128 -20.64 10.96 -3.52
N VAL A 129 -19.90 10.62 -2.50
CA VAL A 129 -20.25 9.58 -1.52
C VAL A 129 -20.37 10.20 -0.14
N ALA A 130 -21.36 9.79 0.64
CA ALA A 130 -21.54 10.25 2.01
C ALA A 130 -20.79 9.39 3.04
N ASP A 131 -20.69 8.08 2.80
CA ASP A 131 -19.97 7.13 3.66
C ASP A 131 -18.62 6.76 2.98
N TRP A 132 -17.62 7.59 3.23
CA TRP A 132 -16.26 7.38 2.73
C TRP A 132 -15.25 7.34 3.89
N THR A 133 -14.23 6.51 3.74
CA THR A 133 -13.06 6.47 4.62
C THR A 133 -11.81 6.52 3.76
N ILE A 134 -10.86 7.38 4.13
CA ILE A 134 -9.58 7.52 3.43
C ILE A 134 -8.47 6.98 4.32
N LEU A 135 -7.73 6.01 3.81
CA LEU A 135 -6.53 5.47 4.43
C LEU A 135 -5.32 6.11 3.76
N ARG A 136 -4.53 6.87 4.53
CA ARG A 136 -3.30 7.52 4.06
C ARG A 136 -2.07 6.82 4.64
N PRO A 137 -1.60 5.71 4.06
CA PRO A 137 -0.36 5.08 4.51
C PRO A 137 0.87 5.91 4.15
N GLY A 138 1.90 5.82 5.00
CA GLY A 138 3.25 6.28 4.74
C GLY A 138 4.05 5.28 3.91
N THR A 139 5.36 5.22 4.18
CA THR A 139 6.27 4.29 3.50
C THR A 139 5.87 2.84 3.76
N PHE A 140 5.72 2.05 2.70
CA PHE A 140 5.40 0.62 2.81
C PHE A 140 6.67 -0.18 3.12
N ALA A 141 6.58 -1.13 4.07
CA ALA A 141 7.66 -2.08 4.34
C ALA A 141 8.02 -2.91 3.09
N ASN A 142 7.05 -3.18 2.22
CA ASN A 142 7.26 -3.85 0.93
C ASN A 142 8.32 -3.21 0.02
N ASN A 143 8.58 -1.90 0.16
CA ASN A 143 9.63 -1.23 -0.58
C ASN A 143 11.02 -1.78 -0.23
N LEU A 144 11.18 -2.33 0.97
CA LEU A 144 12.44 -2.90 1.45
C LEU A 144 12.77 -4.25 0.81
N ARG A 145 11.85 -4.86 0.08
CA ARG A 145 12.11 -6.04 -0.77
C ARG A 145 13.19 -5.77 -1.82
N ALA A 146 13.35 -4.50 -2.21
CA ALA A 146 14.44 -4.09 -3.09
C ALA A 146 15.85 -4.38 -2.51
N TRP A 147 15.97 -4.56 -1.19
CA TRP A 147 17.21 -4.92 -0.53
C TRP A 147 17.49 -6.43 -0.51
N ALA A 148 16.48 -7.26 -0.77
CA ALA A 148 16.60 -8.70 -0.71
C ALA A 148 17.73 -9.26 -1.62
N PRO A 149 17.93 -8.81 -2.87
CA PRO A 149 19.05 -9.27 -3.68
C PRO A 149 20.43 -8.92 -3.08
N MET A 150 20.57 -7.74 -2.47
CA MET A 150 21.82 -7.32 -1.84
C MET A 150 22.13 -8.16 -0.59
N ILE A 151 21.10 -8.40 0.23
CA ILE A 151 21.22 -9.23 1.44
C ILE A 151 21.59 -10.66 1.08
N ARG A 152 20.93 -11.28 0.10
CA ARG A 152 21.24 -12.65 -0.36
C ARG A 152 22.63 -12.79 -0.93
N ASN A 153 23.14 -11.77 -1.61
CA ASN A 153 24.40 -11.85 -2.38
C ASN A 153 25.63 -11.27 -1.66
N GLY A 154 25.57 -11.03 -0.38
CA GLY A 154 26.71 -10.51 0.35
C GLY A 154 26.41 -9.85 1.69
N GLY A 155 25.14 -9.82 2.09
CA GLY A 155 24.73 -9.28 3.38
C GLY A 155 24.91 -7.77 3.55
N VAL A 156 25.20 -7.02 2.46
CA VAL A 156 25.45 -5.58 2.57
C VAL A 156 24.48 -4.78 1.70
N VAL A 157 23.62 -3.99 2.36
CA VAL A 157 22.73 -3.03 1.73
C VAL A 157 23.48 -1.72 1.48
N ARG A 158 23.64 -1.33 0.24
CA ARG A 158 24.24 -0.03 -0.13
C ARG A 158 23.15 1.00 -0.37
N ALA A 159 23.11 2.04 0.47
CA ALA A 159 22.05 3.05 0.42
C ALA A 159 22.59 4.44 0.77
N PRO A 160 22.01 5.51 0.19
CA PRO A 160 22.31 6.88 0.61
C PRO A 160 21.52 7.22 1.87
N TYR A 161 21.97 8.24 2.59
CA TYR A 161 21.26 8.78 3.76
C TYR A 161 20.89 7.71 4.79
N VAL A 162 21.87 6.98 5.32
CA VAL A 162 21.63 5.86 6.27
C VAL A 162 20.96 6.28 7.57
N ARG A 163 21.03 7.58 7.92
CA ARG A 163 20.34 8.16 9.08
C ARG A 163 18.92 8.64 8.77
N SER A 164 18.49 8.59 7.51
CA SER A 164 17.11 8.87 7.12
C SER A 164 16.16 7.87 7.80
N ALA A 165 15.21 8.36 8.59
CA ALA A 165 14.31 7.52 9.37
C ALA A 165 12.88 7.58 8.82
N GLN A 166 12.31 6.39 8.57
CA GLN A 166 10.94 6.22 8.10
C GLN A 166 10.19 5.30 9.06
N ALA A 167 8.86 5.35 8.99
CA ALA A 167 7.97 4.47 9.75
C ALA A 167 7.29 3.43 8.83
N PRO A 168 8.05 2.39 8.35
CA PRO A 168 7.55 1.44 7.35
C PRO A 168 6.34 0.67 7.87
N ILE A 169 5.22 0.75 7.15
CA ILE A 169 3.99 0.03 7.50
C ILE A 169 3.94 -1.34 6.81
N HIS A 170 3.54 -2.36 7.57
CA HIS A 170 3.24 -3.68 7.04
C HIS A 170 1.96 -3.63 6.19
N GLU A 171 1.95 -4.25 5.01
CA GLU A 171 0.78 -4.29 4.13
C GLU A 171 -0.44 -4.97 4.77
N ALA A 172 -0.21 -5.94 5.67
CA ALA A 172 -1.30 -6.56 6.43
C ALA A 172 -1.96 -5.59 7.42
N ASP A 173 -1.24 -4.59 7.96
CA ASP A 173 -1.84 -3.57 8.82
C ASP A 173 -2.74 -2.63 8.01
N ILE A 174 -2.37 -2.33 6.77
CA ILE A 174 -3.22 -1.55 5.87
C ILE A 174 -4.47 -2.36 5.52
N ALA A 175 -4.32 -3.66 5.27
CA ALA A 175 -5.42 -4.56 4.97
C ALA A 175 -6.39 -4.70 6.15
N ASP A 176 -5.88 -4.87 7.37
CA ASP A 176 -6.70 -4.95 8.59
C ASP A 176 -7.46 -3.64 8.84
N ALA A 177 -6.79 -2.49 8.66
CA ALA A 177 -7.42 -1.17 8.74
C ALA A 177 -8.52 -0.99 7.67
N ALA A 178 -8.26 -1.44 6.45
CA ALA A 178 -9.24 -1.39 5.36
C ALA A 178 -10.44 -2.32 5.64
N ALA A 179 -10.19 -3.52 6.17
CA ALA A 179 -11.25 -4.46 6.51
C ALA A 179 -12.14 -3.90 7.62
N ALA A 180 -11.57 -3.29 8.67
CA ALA A 180 -12.34 -2.63 9.72
C ALA A 180 -13.20 -1.51 9.15
N ALA A 181 -12.63 -0.59 8.36
CA ALA A 181 -13.37 0.52 7.76
C ALA A 181 -14.46 0.07 6.79
N LEU A 182 -14.33 -1.09 6.13
CA LEU A 182 -15.34 -1.65 5.25
C LEU A 182 -16.49 -2.33 6.00
N THR A 183 -16.22 -2.95 7.15
CA THR A 183 -17.18 -3.83 7.83
C THR A 183 -17.75 -3.27 9.13
N GLU A 184 -17.13 -2.24 9.69
CA GLU A 184 -17.52 -1.63 10.96
C GLU A 184 -18.09 -0.23 10.73
N ASP A 185 -18.92 0.24 11.66
CA ASP A 185 -19.47 1.59 11.62
C ASP A 185 -18.57 2.57 12.39
N GLY A 186 -18.78 3.87 12.16
CA GLY A 186 -18.04 4.93 12.85
C GLY A 186 -16.87 5.52 12.09
N HIS A 187 -16.59 5.04 10.87
CA HIS A 187 -15.45 5.49 10.06
C HIS A 187 -15.86 6.43 8.91
N ALA A 188 -17.16 6.73 8.78
CA ALA A 188 -17.66 7.60 7.73
C ALA A 188 -17.06 9.02 7.82
N ARG A 189 -16.63 9.56 6.67
CA ARG A 189 -16.02 10.90 6.54
C ARG A 189 -14.73 11.06 7.36
N ALA A 190 -13.97 10.00 7.52
CA ALA A 190 -12.74 9.97 8.29
C ALA A 190 -11.52 9.77 7.38
N ILE A 191 -10.42 10.42 7.76
CA ILE A 191 -9.11 10.24 7.14
C ILE A 191 -8.19 9.66 8.21
N HIS A 192 -7.61 8.51 7.94
CA HIS A 192 -6.72 7.81 8.86
C HIS A 192 -5.29 7.79 8.29
N PRO A 193 -4.36 8.55 8.89
CA PRO A 193 -2.94 8.42 8.60
C PRO A 193 -2.41 7.12 9.20
N LEU A 194 -1.78 6.28 8.37
CA LEU A 194 -1.30 4.96 8.76
C LEU A 194 0.23 4.89 8.64
N THR A 195 0.90 4.41 9.68
CA THR A 195 2.33 4.10 9.64
C THR A 195 2.63 2.81 10.39
N GLY A 196 3.83 2.28 10.19
CA GLY A 196 4.38 1.29 11.11
C GLY A 196 4.54 1.86 12.52
N PRO A 197 4.71 1.00 13.53
CA PRO A 197 4.76 1.41 14.94
C PRO A 197 6.09 2.03 15.37
N GLN A 198 7.07 2.10 14.49
CA GLN A 198 8.43 2.56 14.79
C GLN A 198 8.97 3.40 13.63
N SER A 199 9.55 4.57 13.96
CA SER A 199 10.35 5.36 13.02
C SER A 199 11.80 4.88 13.11
N LEU A 200 12.31 4.30 12.03
CA LEU A 200 13.59 3.58 11.98
C LEU A 200 14.50 4.18 10.92
N THR A 201 15.75 4.44 11.28
CA THR A 201 16.82 4.75 10.31
C THR A 201 17.07 3.55 9.40
N LYS A 202 17.71 3.74 8.24
CA LYS A 202 18.05 2.60 7.36
C LYS A 202 18.92 1.56 8.06
N THR A 203 19.82 2.00 8.96
CA THR A 203 20.62 1.08 9.76
C THR A 203 19.72 0.21 10.65
N GLU A 204 18.76 0.81 11.33
CA GLU A 204 17.80 0.08 12.18
C GLU A 204 16.84 -0.78 11.35
N GLN A 205 16.45 -0.32 10.15
CA GLN A 205 15.63 -1.13 9.23
C GLN A 205 16.39 -2.40 8.79
N VAL A 206 17.68 -2.29 8.43
CA VAL A 206 18.51 -3.45 8.07
C VAL A 206 18.68 -4.38 9.28
N ALA A 207 18.90 -3.83 10.47
CA ALA A 207 18.99 -4.63 11.70
C ALA A 207 17.69 -5.38 12.02
N ALA A 208 16.52 -4.72 11.81
CA ALA A 208 15.20 -5.35 11.97
C ALA A 208 14.97 -6.49 10.95
N ILE A 209 15.42 -6.30 9.71
CA ILE A 209 15.35 -7.35 8.68
C ILE A 209 16.25 -8.53 9.08
N ALA A 210 17.48 -8.27 9.53
CA ALA A 210 18.40 -9.31 10.00
C ALA A 210 17.78 -10.10 11.16
N ALA A 211 17.22 -9.42 12.16
CA ALA A 211 16.56 -10.05 13.29
C ALA A 211 15.34 -10.91 12.89
N GLY A 212 14.51 -10.41 11.97
CA GLY A 212 13.31 -11.12 11.51
C GLY A 212 13.62 -12.33 10.65
N THR A 213 14.65 -12.23 9.80
CA THR A 213 15.01 -13.29 8.82
C THR A 213 16.03 -14.29 9.34
N GLY A 214 16.84 -13.91 10.34
CA GLY A 214 17.97 -14.68 10.81
C GLY A 214 19.16 -14.64 9.84
N VAL A 215 19.20 -13.70 8.90
CA VAL A 215 20.30 -13.51 7.93
C VAL A 215 21.16 -12.34 8.40
N ASP A 216 22.46 -12.51 8.43
CA ASP A 216 23.37 -11.41 8.72
C ASP A 216 23.27 -10.34 7.63
N ALA A 217 23.00 -9.11 8.03
CA ALA A 217 22.91 -7.98 7.13
C ALA A 217 23.50 -6.72 7.75
N ALA A 218 24.20 -5.95 6.93
CA ALA A 218 24.81 -4.68 7.30
C ALA A 218 24.41 -3.60 6.28
N VAL A 219 24.59 -2.34 6.64
CA VAL A 219 24.37 -1.23 5.71
C VAL A 219 25.69 -0.49 5.48
N GLU A 220 25.95 -0.14 4.22
CA GLU A 220 27.04 0.70 3.78
C GLU A 220 26.49 1.98 3.17
N GLU A 221 26.91 3.15 3.65
CA GLU A 221 26.49 4.40 3.07
C GLU A 221 27.21 4.69 1.76
N ILE A 222 26.43 4.99 0.71
CA ILE A 222 26.95 5.46 -0.57
C ILE A 222 26.47 6.86 -0.84
N GLY A 223 27.21 7.62 -1.66
CA GLY A 223 26.78 8.96 -2.05
C GLY A 223 25.47 8.94 -2.85
N PRO A 224 24.63 10.01 -2.72
CA PRO A 224 23.35 10.10 -3.44
C PRO A 224 23.52 10.03 -4.97
N GLU A 225 24.60 10.60 -5.52
CA GLU A 225 24.88 10.53 -6.96
C GLU A 225 25.27 9.11 -7.42
N THR A 226 25.98 8.37 -6.57
CA THR A 226 26.27 6.94 -6.84
C THR A 226 24.99 6.13 -6.86
N PHE A 227 24.09 6.37 -5.89
CA PHE A 227 22.79 5.74 -5.87
C PHE A 227 21.97 6.11 -7.12
N ARG A 228 21.92 7.40 -7.49
CA ARG A 228 21.20 7.88 -8.67
C ARG A 228 21.65 7.12 -9.93
N ALA A 229 22.95 7.08 -10.18
CA ALA A 229 23.52 6.41 -11.35
C ALA A 229 23.20 4.91 -11.44
N GLN A 230 23.04 4.26 -10.28
CA GLN A 230 22.65 2.85 -10.20
C GLN A 230 21.15 2.66 -10.39
N ALA A 231 20.33 3.47 -9.70
CA ALA A 231 18.89 3.32 -9.64
C ALA A 231 18.19 3.69 -10.96
N GLU A 232 18.69 4.69 -11.70
CA GLU A 232 18.12 5.11 -12.99
C GLU A 232 18.21 4.04 -14.10
N ARG A 233 18.96 2.97 -13.86
CA ARG A 233 18.97 1.79 -14.75
C ARG A 233 17.67 0.97 -14.65
N PHE A 234 16.91 1.13 -13.56
CA PHE A 234 15.74 0.29 -13.24
C PHE A 234 14.50 1.11 -12.90
N MET A 235 14.67 2.40 -12.60
CA MET A 235 13.62 3.32 -12.20
C MET A 235 13.67 4.62 -13.01
N PRO A 236 12.52 5.24 -13.34
CA PRO A 236 12.48 6.56 -13.96
C PRO A 236 13.17 7.62 -13.08
N ALA A 237 13.95 8.51 -13.71
CA ALA A 237 14.70 9.57 -13.04
C ALA A 237 13.83 10.44 -12.07
N PRO A 238 12.58 10.80 -12.39
CA PRO A 238 11.72 11.52 -11.45
C PRO A 238 11.45 10.75 -10.15
N ILE A 239 11.32 9.43 -10.21
CA ILE A 239 11.11 8.58 -9.03
C ILE A 239 12.37 8.53 -8.19
N VAL A 240 13.55 8.40 -8.82
CA VAL A 240 14.84 8.41 -8.11
C VAL A 240 15.03 9.76 -7.39
N SER A 241 14.74 10.88 -8.07
CA SER A 241 14.83 12.21 -7.45
C SER A 241 13.87 12.33 -6.26
N MET A 242 12.62 11.93 -6.41
CA MET A 242 11.63 11.95 -5.32
C MET A 242 12.11 11.14 -4.09
N LEU A 243 12.69 9.97 -4.30
CA LEU A 243 13.23 9.14 -3.21
C LEU A 243 14.42 9.81 -2.52
N LEU A 244 15.35 10.37 -3.28
CA LEU A 244 16.51 11.06 -2.72
C LEU A 244 16.10 12.31 -1.91
N ASP A 245 15.17 13.10 -2.40
CA ASP A 245 14.62 14.25 -1.70
C ASP A 245 13.93 13.85 -0.40
N TYR A 246 13.10 12.80 -0.47
CA TYR A 246 12.42 12.25 0.70
C TYR A 246 13.42 11.76 1.76
N TRP A 247 14.42 10.98 1.36
CA TRP A 247 15.42 10.46 2.30
C TRP A 247 16.32 11.55 2.86
N SER A 248 16.69 12.56 2.06
CA SER A 248 17.44 13.72 2.54
C SER A 248 16.66 14.49 3.61
N ASP A 249 15.38 14.73 3.39
CA ASP A 249 14.51 15.43 4.33
C ASP A 249 14.34 14.65 5.64
N THR A 250 14.15 13.35 5.57
CA THR A 250 13.92 12.48 6.75
C THR A 250 15.19 12.15 7.55
N VAL A 251 16.36 12.66 7.15
CA VAL A 251 17.55 12.70 8.02
C VAL A 251 17.37 13.66 9.20
N THR A 252 16.74 14.82 8.94
CA THR A 252 16.55 15.88 9.94
C THR A 252 15.13 15.94 10.48
N ARG A 253 14.18 15.41 9.74
CA ARG A 253 12.75 15.33 10.08
C ARG A 253 12.24 13.89 9.90
N PRO A 254 12.55 12.99 10.85
CA PRO A 254 12.08 11.62 10.81
C PRO A 254 10.56 11.52 10.62
N ASP A 255 10.09 10.50 9.94
CA ASP A 255 8.66 10.23 9.84
C ASP A 255 8.07 10.02 11.24
N GLU A 256 6.95 10.66 11.51
CA GLU A 256 6.21 10.47 12.75
C GLU A 256 5.40 9.16 12.71
N VAL A 257 5.38 8.47 13.84
CA VAL A 257 4.48 7.33 14.03
C VAL A 257 3.05 7.84 14.26
N ARG A 258 2.11 7.33 13.46
CA ARG A 258 0.69 7.67 13.52
C ARG A 258 -0.11 6.53 14.16
N SER A 259 -1.20 6.88 14.83
CA SER A 259 -2.03 5.91 15.57
C SER A 259 -3.08 5.18 14.74
N GLY A 260 -3.27 5.56 13.46
CA GLY A 260 -4.41 5.13 12.65
C GLY A 260 -4.61 3.61 12.53
N VAL A 261 -3.55 2.80 12.55
CA VAL A 261 -3.68 1.34 12.60
C VAL A 261 -4.38 0.92 13.90
N ARG A 262 -3.90 1.42 15.04
CA ARG A 262 -4.50 1.12 16.35
C ARG A 262 -5.93 1.65 16.46
N ASP A 263 -6.18 2.84 15.95
CA ASP A 263 -7.50 3.49 16.03
C ASP A 263 -8.56 2.71 15.25
N LEU A 264 -8.16 2.08 14.12
CA LEU A 264 -9.07 1.28 13.30
C LEU A 264 -9.17 -0.17 13.76
N THR A 265 -8.07 -0.76 14.23
CA THR A 265 -8.02 -2.21 14.50
C THR A 265 -8.07 -2.59 15.98
N GLY A 266 -7.90 -1.60 16.88
CA GLY A 266 -7.71 -1.84 18.31
C GLY A 266 -6.38 -2.48 18.67
N GLN A 267 -5.51 -2.76 17.68
CA GLN A 267 -4.23 -3.46 17.86
C GLN A 267 -3.05 -2.57 17.42
N PRO A 268 -1.88 -2.69 18.05
CA PRO A 268 -0.68 -2.02 17.57
C PRO A 268 -0.29 -2.57 16.19
N GLY A 269 0.27 -1.71 15.34
CA GLY A 269 0.83 -2.14 14.06
C GLY A 269 1.96 -3.16 14.24
N ARG A 270 2.18 -3.99 13.22
CA ARG A 270 3.26 -4.98 13.15
C ARG A 270 4.61 -4.29 13.01
N THR A 271 5.60 -4.75 13.77
CA THR A 271 6.98 -4.24 13.67
C THR A 271 7.63 -4.62 12.34
N LEU A 272 8.67 -3.89 11.94
CA LEU A 272 9.45 -4.24 10.75
C LEU A 272 10.13 -5.61 10.88
N GLU A 273 10.55 -6.00 12.08
CA GLU A 273 11.05 -7.35 12.33
C GLU A 273 10.00 -8.43 12.05
N ARG A 274 8.72 -8.17 12.42
CA ARG A 274 7.64 -9.10 12.12
C ARG A 274 7.41 -9.18 10.61
N TRP A 275 7.39 -8.04 9.91
CA TRP A 275 7.28 -8.02 8.46
C TRP A 275 8.40 -8.83 7.79
N ALA A 276 9.64 -8.64 8.23
CA ALA A 276 10.78 -9.37 7.70
C ALA A 276 10.68 -10.89 7.95
N ARG A 277 10.13 -11.30 9.09
CA ARG A 277 9.85 -12.71 9.38
C ARG A 277 8.80 -13.30 8.46
N ASP A 278 7.74 -12.56 8.19
CA ASP A 278 6.65 -12.98 7.30
C ASP A 278 7.09 -13.05 5.82
N HIS A 279 8.16 -12.30 5.46
CA HIS A 279 8.78 -12.28 4.12
C HIS A 279 10.16 -12.96 4.08
N ARG A 280 10.48 -13.80 5.07
CA ARG A 280 11.80 -14.40 5.26
C ARG A 280 12.35 -15.04 3.99
N ASP A 281 11.52 -15.79 3.27
CA ASP A 281 11.96 -16.55 2.09
C ASP A 281 12.51 -15.68 0.96
N GLU A 282 12.15 -14.41 0.95
CA GLU A 282 12.66 -13.46 -0.04
C GLU A 282 14.10 -13.01 0.26
N PHE A 283 14.51 -13.04 1.53
CA PHE A 283 15.82 -12.64 2.00
C PHE A 283 16.80 -13.80 2.19
N VAL A 284 16.28 -15.01 2.33
CA VAL A 284 17.08 -16.24 2.42
C VAL A 284 17.19 -16.81 1.01
N GLY A 285 18.40 -17.01 0.49
CA GLY A 285 18.58 -17.70 -0.79
C GLY A 285 17.87 -19.06 -0.75
N ALA A 286 17.38 -19.53 -1.89
CA ALA A 286 16.87 -20.89 -1.98
C ALA A 286 17.97 -21.84 -1.43
N THR A 287 17.68 -22.49 -0.30
CA THR A 287 18.52 -23.57 0.17
C THR A 287 18.53 -24.61 -0.94
N ALA A 288 19.70 -24.83 -1.57
CA ALA A 288 19.85 -25.94 -2.48
C ALA A 288 19.38 -27.18 -1.72
N SER A 289 18.25 -27.72 -2.12
CA SER A 289 17.76 -29.00 -1.62
C SER A 289 18.80 -30.04 -1.97
N SER A 290 19.52 -30.54 -0.94
CA SER A 290 20.52 -31.60 -1.03
C SER A 290 19.83 -32.90 -1.39
#